data_9c97df56696caa29f8f61914df2bb3e6
#
_entry.id   9c97df56696caa29f8f61914df2bb3e6
#
_cell.length_a   1.000
_cell.length_b   1.000
_cell.length_c   1.000
_cell.angle_alpha   90.00
_cell.angle_beta   90.00
_cell.angle_gamma   90.00
#
_symmetry.space_group_name_H-M   'P 1'
#
loop_
_entity.id
_entity.type
_entity.pdbx_description
1 polymer ?
#
loop_
_entity_poly.entity_id
_entity_poly.type
_entity_poly.pdbx_seq_one_letter_code
_entity_poly.pdbx_strand_id
1 'polypeptide(L)'
;MKRRSFLSGLAGATAPLLPRLAAAAPAPVALGLDNFAVRAMGWKAPELITYAAAQKCDVLLISDLDAVGPLGDAELRAVRRQADAAGLGLYVGSWSICPTSKAFRPTWGTAEEHVRLGLRVARALGSPVFRVVLGNMEDRKTPGGIRARMADTLAVIRACRRDILASGVRLALENHAGDLHSWELRALIDEAGHDLVGANLDTGNAFWTLEDPMDVLETLGPVALCSSLRDAMVWEAPDGATMQWTAAGEGLLDWRALADRWRALCPRTPVIIETISGNPRTFAYRQPSFWEHYDRRPEKLARFEALAKRGKPIPAFKAPAGPEGRAATQNFQRAELERSLAYLRTTIGLGGRA
;
A
#
# COMPACT_ATOMS: atom_id res chain seq x y z
N MET A 1 51.52 43.93 -64.42
CA MET A 1 50.73 43.78 -63.15
C MET A 1 49.79 42.61 -63.36
N LYS A 2 50.06 41.45 -62.72
CA LYS A 2 49.27 40.25 -62.81
C LYS A 2 48.56 40.01 -61.49
N ARG A 3 47.17 40.02 -61.45
CA ARG A 3 46.36 39.68 -60.26
C ARG A 3 46.25 38.17 -60.15
N ARG A 4 46.66 37.64 -59.01
CA ARG A 4 46.42 36.21 -58.68
C ARG A 4 45.13 36.13 -57.82
N SER A 5 44.17 35.36 -58.30
CA SER A 5 42.95 35.02 -57.59
C SER A 5 43.23 33.78 -56.72
N PHE A 6 42.93 33.91 -55.39
CA PHE A 6 42.93 32.79 -54.43
C PHE A 6 41.54 32.21 -54.37
N LEU A 7 41.37 30.96 -54.74
CA LEU A 7 40.18 30.16 -54.48
C LEU A 7 40.36 29.46 -53.13
N SER A 8 39.54 29.83 -52.16
CA SER A 8 39.44 29.13 -50.87
C SER A 8 38.40 28.03 -50.99
N GLY A 9 38.84 26.75 -50.95
CA GLY A 9 37.94 25.60 -50.85
C GLY A 9 37.42 25.43 -49.42
N LEU A 10 36.07 25.47 -49.23
CA LEU A 10 35.42 25.01 -47.99
C LEU A 10 35.34 23.48 -48.04
N ALA A 11 36.11 22.83 -47.17
CA ALA A 11 35.92 21.43 -46.88
C ALA A 11 34.77 21.28 -45.86
N GLY A 12 33.60 20.81 -46.29
CA GLY A 12 32.49 20.48 -45.42
C GLY A 12 32.79 19.20 -44.61
N ALA A 13 33.03 19.34 -43.34
CA ALA A 13 33.13 18.21 -42.41
C ALA A 13 31.72 17.70 -42.07
N THR A 14 31.33 16.55 -42.62
CA THR A 14 30.12 15.81 -42.20
C THR A 14 30.46 15.07 -40.92
N ALA A 15 29.95 15.59 -39.80
CA ALA A 15 30.01 14.86 -38.51
C ALA A 15 29.13 13.61 -38.58
N PRO A 16 29.60 12.43 -38.13
CA PRO A 16 28.78 11.23 -38.12
C PRO A 16 27.67 11.39 -37.09
N LEU A 17 26.42 11.23 -37.50
CA LEU A 17 25.26 11.08 -36.60
C LEU A 17 25.45 9.79 -35.81
N LEU A 18 25.83 9.92 -34.55
CA LEU A 18 25.80 8.80 -33.61
C LEU A 18 24.34 8.33 -33.45
N PRO A 19 24.07 7.02 -33.54
CA PRO A 19 22.73 6.50 -33.31
C PRO A 19 22.30 6.87 -31.89
N ARG A 20 21.18 7.56 -31.77
CA ARG A 20 20.50 7.77 -30.50
C ARG A 20 20.14 6.40 -29.94
N LEU A 21 20.84 5.93 -28.90
CA LEU A 21 20.42 4.79 -28.12
C LEU A 21 18.99 5.07 -27.65
N ALA A 22 18.03 4.33 -28.19
CA ALA A 22 16.65 4.36 -27.68
C ALA A 22 16.72 4.02 -26.20
N ALA A 23 16.30 4.95 -25.35
CA ALA A 23 16.17 4.68 -23.95
C ALA A 23 15.26 3.46 -23.77
N ALA A 24 15.75 2.40 -23.14
CA ALA A 24 14.94 1.24 -22.85
C ALA A 24 13.67 1.72 -22.10
N ALA A 25 12.51 1.20 -22.51
CA ALA A 25 11.27 1.50 -21.82
C ALA A 25 11.46 1.17 -20.34
N PRO A 26 11.00 2.03 -19.40
CA PRO A 26 11.12 1.77 -17.99
C PRO A 26 10.47 0.42 -17.66
N ALA A 27 11.12 -0.38 -16.82
CA ALA A 27 10.59 -1.66 -16.38
C ALA A 27 9.17 -1.46 -15.81
N PRO A 28 8.23 -2.38 -16.10
CA PRO A 28 6.88 -2.27 -15.58
C PRO A 28 6.90 -2.29 -14.05
N VAL A 29 6.04 -1.49 -13.42
CA VAL A 29 5.85 -1.52 -11.97
C VAL A 29 5.23 -2.87 -11.60
N ALA A 30 5.85 -3.58 -10.65
CA ALA A 30 5.38 -4.89 -10.21
C ALA A 30 3.96 -4.82 -9.67
N LEU A 31 3.12 -5.80 -10.01
CA LEU A 31 1.74 -5.93 -9.58
C LEU A 31 1.57 -7.15 -8.68
N GLY A 32 0.89 -6.99 -7.56
CA GLY A 32 0.65 -8.07 -6.62
C GLY A 32 -0.68 -7.99 -5.90
N LEU A 33 -0.89 -8.92 -5.01
CA LEU A 33 -2.05 -8.97 -4.13
C LEU A 33 -1.65 -9.02 -2.65
N ASP A 34 -2.49 -8.45 -1.80
CA ASP A 34 -2.50 -8.67 -0.36
C ASP A 34 -3.45 -9.82 -0.03
N ASN A 35 -3.01 -10.77 0.80
CA ASN A 35 -3.84 -11.91 1.21
C ASN A 35 -5.13 -11.49 1.91
N PHE A 36 -5.19 -10.31 2.50
CA PHE A 36 -6.39 -9.81 3.17
C PHE A 36 -7.57 -9.63 2.19
N ALA A 37 -7.28 -9.39 0.90
CA ALA A 37 -8.29 -9.36 -0.16
C ALA A 37 -9.09 -10.67 -0.27
N VAL A 38 -8.49 -11.81 0.06
CA VAL A 38 -9.11 -13.14 0.01
C VAL A 38 -9.20 -13.81 1.39
N ARG A 39 -9.26 -13.01 2.46
CA ARG A 39 -9.23 -13.50 3.85
C ARG A 39 -10.31 -14.51 4.20
N ALA A 40 -11.49 -14.46 3.53
CA ALA A 40 -12.57 -15.43 3.75
C ALA A 40 -12.19 -16.87 3.36
N MET A 41 -11.13 -17.04 2.56
CA MET A 41 -10.60 -18.37 2.21
C MET A 41 -9.94 -19.05 3.40
N GLY A 42 -9.32 -18.29 4.31
CA GLY A 42 -8.55 -18.84 5.42
C GLY A 42 -7.24 -19.50 4.98
N TRP A 43 -6.77 -19.20 3.77
CA TRP A 43 -5.53 -19.74 3.21
C TRP A 43 -4.30 -19.32 3.98
N LYS A 44 -3.30 -20.19 3.99
CA LYS A 44 -1.96 -19.95 4.51
C LYS A 44 -0.98 -19.71 3.35
N ALA A 45 0.26 -19.40 3.66
CA ALA A 45 1.27 -19.05 2.67
C ALA A 45 1.35 -20.03 1.47
N PRO A 46 1.31 -21.35 1.62
CA PRO A 46 1.38 -22.26 0.47
C PRO A 46 0.24 -22.09 -0.53
N GLU A 47 -1.00 -21.98 -0.05
CA GLU A 47 -2.18 -21.78 -0.91
C GLU A 47 -2.18 -20.38 -1.52
N LEU A 48 -1.77 -19.36 -0.72
CA LEU A 48 -1.66 -17.98 -1.18
C LEU A 48 -0.63 -17.82 -2.30
N ILE A 49 0.54 -18.46 -2.19
CA ILE A 49 1.57 -18.48 -3.24
C ILE A 49 1.03 -19.13 -4.52
N THR A 50 0.36 -20.27 -4.39
CA THR A 50 -0.24 -20.97 -5.54
C THR A 50 -1.28 -20.08 -6.23
N TYR A 51 -2.14 -19.42 -5.44
CA TYR A 51 -3.16 -18.53 -5.99
C TYR A 51 -2.55 -17.28 -6.64
N ALA A 52 -1.60 -16.60 -5.97
CA ALA A 52 -0.95 -15.42 -6.51
C ALA A 52 -0.19 -15.73 -7.82
N ALA A 53 0.47 -16.87 -7.90
CA ALA A 53 1.12 -17.34 -9.13
C ALA A 53 0.12 -17.61 -10.26
N ALA A 54 -1.02 -18.25 -9.95
CA ALA A 54 -2.10 -18.47 -10.92
C ALA A 54 -2.70 -17.14 -11.43
N GLN A 55 -2.75 -16.11 -10.58
CA GLN A 55 -3.14 -14.76 -10.96
C GLN A 55 -2.03 -13.95 -11.65
N LYS A 56 -0.88 -14.57 -11.96
CA LYS A 56 0.28 -13.93 -12.61
C LYS A 56 0.78 -12.69 -11.85
N CYS A 57 0.72 -12.72 -10.53
CA CYS A 57 1.27 -11.66 -9.69
C CYS A 57 2.80 -11.73 -9.66
N ASP A 58 3.45 -10.56 -9.62
CA ASP A 58 4.89 -10.44 -9.41
C ASP A 58 5.26 -10.59 -7.93
N VAL A 59 4.35 -10.15 -7.04
CA VAL A 59 4.56 -10.16 -5.60
C VAL A 59 3.28 -10.56 -4.84
N LEU A 60 3.47 -11.08 -3.62
CA LEU A 60 2.42 -11.38 -2.66
C LEU A 60 2.77 -10.72 -1.32
N LEU A 61 1.87 -9.90 -0.79
CA LEU A 61 1.92 -9.44 0.59
C LEU A 61 1.10 -10.40 1.46
N ILE A 62 1.74 -10.99 2.46
CA ILE A 62 1.07 -11.71 3.54
C ILE A 62 1.04 -10.76 4.73
N SER A 63 -0.06 -10.03 4.87
CA SER A 63 -0.20 -8.89 5.79
C SER A 63 -0.52 -9.28 7.24
N ASP A 64 -0.61 -10.56 7.55
CA ASP A 64 -0.76 -11.10 8.89
C ASP A 64 0.14 -12.32 9.11
N LEU A 65 0.89 -12.36 10.20
CA LEU A 65 1.74 -13.49 10.56
C LEU A 65 0.96 -14.80 10.72
N ASP A 66 -0.29 -14.74 11.16
CA ASP A 66 -1.18 -15.91 11.23
C ASP A 66 -1.43 -16.53 9.84
N ALA A 67 -1.43 -15.73 8.79
CA ALA A 67 -1.60 -16.20 7.41
C ALA A 67 -0.33 -16.83 6.83
N VAL A 68 0.84 -16.59 7.42
CA VAL A 68 2.07 -17.30 7.04
C VAL A 68 1.94 -18.80 7.36
N GLY A 69 1.32 -19.13 8.50
CA GLY A 69 1.22 -20.48 9.03
C GLY A 69 2.27 -20.72 10.12
N PRO A 70 2.77 -21.97 10.27
CA PRO A 70 3.82 -22.25 11.26
C PRO A 70 5.09 -21.45 10.99
N LEU A 71 5.64 -20.82 12.04
CA LEU A 71 6.78 -19.90 11.94
C LEU A 71 8.12 -20.55 12.29
N GLY A 72 8.21 -21.88 12.24
CA GLY A 72 9.47 -22.63 12.41
C GLY A 72 10.40 -22.43 11.20
N ASP A 73 11.71 -22.57 11.42
CA ASP A 73 12.69 -22.30 10.37
C ASP A 73 12.58 -23.25 9.17
N ALA A 74 12.17 -24.49 9.40
CA ALA A 74 11.97 -25.48 8.33
C ALA A 74 10.76 -25.10 7.45
N GLU A 75 9.67 -24.69 8.08
CA GLU A 75 8.44 -24.27 7.45
C GLU A 75 8.66 -22.97 6.65
N LEU A 76 9.32 -21.96 7.24
CA LEU A 76 9.64 -20.72 6.54
C LEU A 76 10.54 -20.97 5.33
N ARG A 77 11.54 -21.87 5.44
CA ARG A 77 12.35 -22.26 4.28
C ARG A 77 11.55 -22.99 3.21
N ALA A 78 10.54 -23.77 3.57
CA ALA A 78 9.66 -24.43 2.60
C ALA A 78 8.80 -23.41 1.85
N VAL A 79 8.20 -22.46 2.56
CA VAL A 79 7.43 -21.33 1.99
C VAL A 79 8.32 -20.52 1.03
N ARG A 80 9.54 -20.17 1.45
CA ARG A 80 10.48 -19.42 0.60
C ARG A 80 10.80 -20.18 -0.69
N ARG A 81 11.13 -21.46 -0.60
CA ARG A 81 11.41 -22.28 -1.81
C ARG A 81 10.23 -22.36 -2.76
N GLN A 82 9.01 -22.46 -2.23
CA GLN A 82 7.79 -22.47 -3.06
C GLN A 82 7.62 -21.13 -3.80
N ALA A 83 7.81 -20.01 -3.12
CA ALA A 83 7.74 -18.68 -3.73
C ALA A 83 8.83 -18.50 -4.80
N ASP A 84 10.07 -18.96 -4.53
CA ASP A 84 11.17 -18.90 -5.50
C ASP A 84 10.86 -19.73 -6.74
N ALA A 85 10.35 -20.95 -6.58
CA ALA A 85 9.95 -21.82 -7.69
C ALA A 85 8.82 -21.21 -8.53
N ALA A 86 7.94 -20.46 -7.88
CA ALA A 86 6.89 -19.68 -8.55
C ALA A 86 7.41 -18.34 -9.12
N GLY A 87 8.66 -17.95 -8.83
CA GLY A 87 9.25 -16.66 -9.18
C GLY A 87 8.52 -15.48 -8.53
N LEU A 88 7.89 -15.69 -7.37
CA LEU A 88 7.03 -14.72 -6.69
C LEU A 88 7.81 -14.01 -5.57
N GLY A 89 7.86 -12.68 -5.60
CA GLY A 89 8.39 -11.89 -4.49
C GLY A 89 7.43 -11.95 -3.29
N LEU A 90 7.98 -12.11 -2.07
CA LEU A 90 7.18 -12.08 -0.85
C LEU A 90 7.40 -10.79 -0.08
N TYR A 91 6.29 -10.24 0.42
CA TYR A 91 6.21 -9.18 1.40
C TYR A 91 5.49 -9.72 2.64
N VAL A 92 5.92 -9.30 3.81
CA VAL A 92 5.39 -9.82 5.09
C VAL A 92 4.92 -8.68 5.96
N GLY A 93 3.81 -8.86 6.63
CA GLY A 93 3.25 -7.89 7.55
C GLY A 93 2.58 -8.50 8.76
N SER A 94 2.10 -7.62 9.61
CA SER A 94 1.31 -7.92 10.79
C SER A 94 0.48 -6.70 11.23
N TRP A 95 -0.06 -6.77 12.43
CA TRP A 95 -0.93 -5.76 13.03
C TRP A 95 -0.15 -4.63 13.73
N SER A 96 -0.82 -3.95 14.67
CA SER A 96 -0.26 -2.82 15.41
C SER A 96 0.99 -3.22 16.21
N ILE A 97 1.98 -2.32 16.18
CA ILE A 97 3.17 -2.34 17.05
C ILE A 97 3.12 -1.24 18.10
N CYS A 98 2.02 -0.48 18.20
CA CYS A 98 1.79 0.51 19.26
C CYS A 98 1.19 -0.19 20.48
N PRO A 99 1.91 -0.36 21.61
CA PRO A 99 1.43 -1.16 22.74
C PRO A 99 0.20 -0.58 23.43
N THR A 100 -0.07 0.70 23.20
CA THR A 100 -1.21 1.42 23.80
C THR A 100 -2.35 1.66 22.81
N SER A 101 -2.24 1.17 21.57
CA SER A 101 -3.30 1.23 20.58
C SER A 101 -4.44 0.27 20.91
N LYS A 102 -5.67 0.67 20.51
CA LYS A 102 -6.86 -0.22 20.54
C LYS A 102 -6.73 -1.41 19.58
N ALA A 103 -5.87 -1.29 18.58
CA ALA A 103 -5.60 -2.36 17.61
C ALA A 103 -4.44 -3.28 18.01
N PHE A 104 -3.73 -2.99 19.09
CA PHE A 104 -2.63 -3.84 19.56
C PHE A 104 -3.15 -5.19 20.06
N ARG A 105 -2.48 -6.26 19.61
CA ARG A 105 -2.80 -7.65 19.99
C ARG A 105 -1.55 -8.29 20.57
N PRO A 106 -1.55 -8.72 21.84
CA PRO A 106 -0.39 -9.33 22.50
C PRO A 106 -0.15 -10.78 22.09
N THR A 107 -0.74 -11.24 20.99
CA THR A 107 -0.57 -12.61 20.46
C THR A 107 0.88 -12.99 20.25
N TRP A 108 1.72 -12.00 19.90
CA TRP A 108 3.14 -12.17 19.61
C TRP A 108 4.04 -11.58 20.70
N GLY A 109 3.52 -11.46 21.94
CA GLY A 109 4.22 -10.88 23.10
C GLY A 109 4.12 -9.36 23.15
N THR A 110 5.17 -8.71 23.69
CA THR A 110 5.29 -7.24 23.71
C THR A 110 5.43 -6.69 22.29
N ALA A 111 5.30 -5.38 22.13
CA ALA A 111 5.46 -4.74 20.82
C ALA A 111 6.86 -4.97 20.24
N GLU A 112 7.90 -4.94 21.08
CA GLU A 112 9.28 -5.20 20.66
C GLU A 112 9.50 -6.66 20.29
N GLU A 113 8.93 -7.62 21.02
CA GLU A 113 8.98 -9.06 20.68
C GLU A 113 8.26 -9.30 19.36
N HIS A 114 7.11 -8.68 19.14
CA HIS A 114 6.36 -8.73 17.90
C HIS A 114 7.19 -8.20 16.71
N VAL A 115 7.85 -7.05 16.86
CA VAL A 115 8.76 -6.51 15.83
C VAL A 115 9.89 -7.49 15.55
N ARG A 116 10.60 -8.01 16.57
CA ARG A 116 11.71 -8.97 16.39
C ARG A 116 11.26 -10.24 15.69
N LEU A 117 10.09 -10.77 16.06
CA LEU A 117 9.49 -11.94 15.39
C LEU A 117 9.22 -11.63 13.92
N GLY A 118 8.59 -10.49 13.63
CA GLY A 118 8.29 -10.07 12.26
C GLY A 118 9.54 -9.89 11.41
N LEU A 119 10.59 -9.28 11.95
CA LEU A 119 11.89 -9.13 11.26
C LEU A 119 12.52 -10.49 10.94
N ARG A 120 12.47 -11.46 11.89
CA ARG A 120 12.94 -12.83 11.67
C ARG A 120 12.19 -13.52 10.53
N VAL A 121 10.85 -13.46 10.56
CA VAL A 121 9.99 -14.05 9.53
C VAL A 121 10.21 -13.38 8.18
N ALA A 122 10.20 -12.04 8.11
CA ALA A 122 10.43 -11.29 6.89
C ALA A 122 11.78 -11.65 6.27
N ARG A 123 12.85 -11.68 7.05
CA ARG A 123 14.18 -12.09 6.60
C ARG A 123 14.19 -13.53 6.07
N ALA A 124 13.58 -14.47 6.77
CA ALA A 124 13.52 -15.88 6.37
C ALA A 124 12.77 -16.08 5.06
N LEU A 125 11.74 -15.26 4.82
CA LEU A 125 10.94 -15.27 3.59
C LEU A 125 11.50 -14.37 2.47
N GLY A 126 12.60 -13.64 2.73
CA GLY A 126 13.22 -12.73 1.77
C GLY A 126 12.39 -11.49 1.49
N SER A 127 11.52 -11.10 2.42
CA SER A 127 10.77 -9.84 2.36
C SER A 127 11.68 -8.66 2.66
N PRO A 128 11.67 -7.59 1.84
CA PRO A 128 12.46 -6.39 2.12
C PRO A 128 11.88 -5.55 3.26
N VAL A 129 10.66 -5.81 3.65
CA VAL A 129 9.92 -5.06 4.66
C VAL A 129 9.21 -5.97 5.65
N PHE A 130 8.91 -5.42 6.82
CA PHE A 130 7.87 -5.91 7.71
C PHE A 130 6.79 -4.84 7.81
N ARG A 131 5.64 -5.06 7.13
CA ARG A 131 4.51 -4.14 7.15
C ARG A 131 3.82 -4.19 8.51
N VAL A 132 3.55 -3.03 9.08
CA VAL A 132 2.87 -2.86 10.38
C VAL A 132 1.92 -1.67 10.32
N VAL A 133 1.02 -1.58 11.29
CA VAL A 133 0.15 -0.41 11.50
C VAL A 133 0.40 0.22 12.86
N LEU A 134 0.03 1.49 13.03
CA LEU A 134 -0.06 2.10 14.35
C LEU A 134 -1.35 1.63 15.02
N GLY A 135 -2.51 1.88 14.40
CA GLY A 135 -3.78 1.57 15.01
C GLY A 135 -4.98 1.76 14.09
N ASN A 136 -5.97 2.50 14.58
CA ASN A 136 -7.16 2.90 13.82
C ASN A 136 -7.74 4.21 14.38
N MET A 137 -8.82 4.73 13.78
CA MET A 137 -9.44 6.01 14.17
C MET A 137 -9.86 6.09 15.63
N GLU A 138 -10.12 4.98 16.32
CA GLU A 138 -10.49 5.00 17.74
C GLU A 138 -9.31 5.39 18.64
N ASP A 139 -8.08 5.24 18.17
CA ASP A 139 -6.88 5.66 18.89
C ASP A 139 -6.80 7.18 19.06
N ARG A 140 -7.41 7.95 18.16
CA ARG A 140 -7.55 9.41 18.29
C ARG A 140 -8.35 9.83 19.53
N LYS A 141 -9.29 8.98 19.99
CA LYS A 141 -10.16 9.22 21.14
C LYS A 141 -9.56 8.75 22.48
N THR A 142 -8.37 8.16 22.44
CA THR A 142 -7.70 7.67 23.65
C THR A 142 -6.98 8.80 24.40
N PRO A 143 -6.64 8.64 25.69
CA PRO A 143 -5.88 9.65 26.43
C PRO A 143 -4.57 10.03 25.72
N GLY A 144 -4.34 11.33 25.50
CA GLY A 144 -3.22 11.86 24.71
C GLY A 144 -3.38 11.74 23.20
N GLY A 145 -4.47 11.14 22.72
CA GLY A 145 -4.84 11.06 21.31
C GLY A 145 -3.78 10.39 20.43
N ILE A 146 -3.83 10.74 19.16
CA ILE A 146 -2.92 10.13 18.18
C ILE A 146 -1.45 10.49 18.40
N ARG A 147 -1.16 11.67 18.97
CA ARG A 147 0.23 12.07 19.30
C ARG A 147 0.89 11.15 20.31
N ALA A 148 0.15 10.74 21.35
CA ALA A 148 0.66 9.77 22.30
C ALA A 148 0.92 8.41 21.65
N ARG A 149 0.03 7.96 20.76
CA ARG A 149 0.21 6.72 20.00
C ARG A 149 1.42 6.79 19.07
N MET A 150 1.66 7.93 18.41
CA MET A 150 2.88 8.15 17.61
C MET A 150 4.13 8.06 18.47
N ALA A 151 4.14 8.70 19.64
CA ALA A 151 5.27 8.65 20.57
C ALA A 151 5.55 7.22 21.07
N ASP A 152 4.52 6.46 21.43
CA ASP A 152 4.63 5.07 21.85
C ASP A 152 5.17 4.18 20.71
N THR A 153 4.69 4.38 19.48
CA THR A 153 5.19 3.67 18.30
C THR A 153 6.67 3.99 18.04
N LEU A 154 7.05 5.27 18.13
CA LEU A 154 8.46 5.69 18.00
C LEU A 154 9.35 5.07 19.07
N ALA A 155 8.87 4.96 20.31
CA ALA A 155 9.61 4.31 21.40
C ALA A 155 9.92 2.86 21.06
N VAL A 156 8.94 2.08 20.55
CA VAL A 156 9.14 0.69 20.10
C VAL A 156 10.15 0.62 18.95
N ILE A 157 10.02 1.47 17.92
CA ILE A 157 10.95 1.50 16.78
C ILE A 157 12.37 1.79 17.26
N ARG A 158 12.56 2.77 18.16
CA ARG A 158 13.87 3.11 18.75
C ARG A 158 14.45 1.97 19.58
N ALA A 159 13.62 1.29 20.38
CA ALA A 159 14.03 0.12 21.16
C ALA A 159 14.49 -1.05 20.27
N CYS A 160 13.88 -1.19 19.08
CA CYS A 160 14.21 -2.22 18.10
C CYS A 160 15.25 -1.77 17.05
N ARG A 161 15.80 -0.54 17.13
CA ARG A 161 16.70 0.02 16.11
C ARG A 161 17.82 -0.93 15.70
N ARG A 162 18.51 -1.53 16.66
CA ARG A 162 19.63 -2.46 16.41
C ARG A 162 19.15 -3.70 15.65
N ASP A 163 18.00 -4.25 16.03
CA ASP A 163 17.44 -5.45 15.42
C ASP A 163 17.00 -5.18 13.98
N ILE A 164 16.34 -4.03 13.73
CA ILE A 164 15.93 -3.58 12.39
C ILE A 164 17.15 -3.48 11.47
N LEU A 165 18.18 -2.73 11.88
CA LEU A 165 19.40 -2.56 11.07
C LEU A 165 20.12 -3.88 10.80
N ALA A 166 20.24 -4.74 11.82
CA ALA A 166 20.91 -6.03 11.70
C ALA A 166 20.14 -7.02 10.81
N SER A 167 18.83 -6.89 10.72
CA SER A 167 18.00 -7.76 9.88
C SER A 167 18.11 -7.46 8.38
N GLY A 168 18.43 -6.23 8.01
CA GLY A 168 18.33 -5.73 6.64
C GLY A 168 16.88 -5.50 6.16
N VAL A 169 15.89 -5.67 7.05
CA VAL A 169 14.46 -5.49 6.79
C VAL A 169 14.02 -4.15 7.40
N ARG A 170 13.32 -3.32 6.64
CA ARG A 170 12.73 -2.07 7.15
C ARG A 170 11.27 -2.28 7.57
N LEU A 171 10.80 -1.49 8.52
CA LEU A 171 9.38 -1.42 8.81
C LEU A 171 8.66 -0.62 7.72
N ALA A 172 7.53 -1.11 7.23
CA ALA A 172 6.64 -0.38 6.35
C ALA A 172 5.35 -0.04 7.12
N LEU A 173 5.29 1.19 7.65
CA LEU A 173 4.16 1.64 8.46
C LEU A 173 3.05 2.15 7.55
N GLU A 174 1.85 1.63 7.75
CA GLU A 174 0.70 1.94 6.91
C GLU A 174 -0.12 3.12 7.45
N ASN A 175 -0.65 3.95 6.55
CA ASN A 175 -1.77 4.83 6.84
C ASN A 175 -3.04 3.99 6.93
N HIS A 176 -3.47 3.63 8.16
CA HIS A 176 -4.43 2.56 8.39
C HIS A 176 -5.71 3.03 9.08
N ALA A 177 -6.87 2.75 8.47
CA ALA A 177 -8.21 2.87 9.08
C ALA A 177 -8.43 4.18 9.88
N GLY A 178 -7.90 5.31 9.41
CA GLY A 178 -8.10 6.63 10.01
C GLY A 178 -7.22 6.93 11.22
N ASP A 179 -6.20 6.10 11.51
CA ASP A 179 -5.23 6.37 12.57
C ASP A 179 -4.41 7.64 12.29
N LEU A 180 -3.70 7.69 11.16
CA LEU A 180 -2.83 8.78 10.77
C LEU A 180 -3.27 9.40 9.44
N HIS A 181 -3.25 10.73 9.37
CA HIS A 181 -3.18 11.42 8.09
C HIS A 181 -1.83 11.18 7.42
N SER A 182 -1.76 11.39 6.11
CA SER A 182 -0.51 11.22 5.37
C SER A 182 0.64 12.05 5.93
N TRP A 183 0.37 13.30 6.33
CA TRP A 183 1.41 14.17 6.93
C TRP A 183 1.83 13.75 8.34
N GLU A 184 0.91 13.17 9.14
CA GLU A 184 1.25 12.63 10.48
C GLU A 184 2.15 11.40 10.34
N LEU A 185 1.79 10.48 9.43
CA LEU A 185 2.62 9.32 9.13
C LEU A 185 3.98 9.73 8.57
N ARG A 186 4.01 10.71 7.66
CA ARG A 186 5.26 11.22 7.12
C ARG A 186 6.16 11.81 8.21
N ALA A 187 5.61 12.60 9.13
CA ALA A 187 6.37 13.15 10.25
C ALA A 187 6.92 12.06 11.17
N LEU A 188 6.14 11.00 11.44
CA LEU A 188 6.58 9.85 12.24
C LEU A 188 7.75 9.11 11.55
N ILE A 189 7.66 8.89 10.23
CA ILE A 189 8.73 8.26 9.44
C ILE A 189 10.01 9.10 9.45
N ASP A 190 9.88 10.42 9.23
CA ASP A 190 11.00 11.33 9.23
C ASP A 190 11.70 11.39 10.61
N GLU A 191 10.93 11.33 11.71
CA GLU A 191 11.46 11.30 13.08
C GLU A 191 12.10 9.95 13.43
N ALA A 192 11.52 8.83 12.96
CA ALA A 192 12.06 7.50 13.21
C ALA A 192 13.39 7.25 12.47
N GLY A 193 13.51 7.81 11.27
CA GLY A 193 14.64 7.63 10.36
C GLY A 193 14.35 6.67 9.22
N HIS A 194 14.68 7.08 7.99
CA HIS A 194 14.40 6.36 6.75
C HIS A 194 15.21 5.07 6.59
N ASP A 195 16.26 4.89 7.40
CA ASP A 195 17.02 3.65 7.51
C ASP A 195 16.25 2.56 8.24
N LEU A 196 15.26 2.92 9.06
CA LEU A 196 14.45 2.02 9.85
C LEU A 196 13.04 1.81 9.30
N VAL A 197 12.41 2.91 8.83
CA VAL A 197 10.97 2.96 8.54
C VAL A 197 10.72 3.66 7.21
N GLY A 198 9.72 3.18 6.48
CA GLY A 198 9.07 3.88 5.39
C GLY A 198 7.57 3.60 5.40
N ALA A 199 6.86 4.05 4.37
CA ALA A 199 5.42 3.88 4.30
C ALA A 199 5.03 2.55 3.62
N ASN A 200 3.97 1.91 4.13
CA ASN A 200 3.07 1.10 3.33
C ASN A 200 1.91 2.01 2.91
N LEU A 201 1.86 2.37 1.63
CA LEU A 201 0.90 3.34 1.13
C LEU A 201 -0.43 2.65 0.80
N ASP A 202 -1.52 3.13 1.42
CA ASP A 202 -2.88 2.67 1.14
C ASP A 202 -3.76 3.81 0.66
N THR A 203 -4.18 3.75 -0.61
CA THR A 203 -5.07 4.74 -1.22
C THR A 203 -6.49 4.67 -0.69
N GLY A 204 -6.96 3.48 -0.29
CA GLY A 204 -8.29 3.30 0.26
C GLY A 204 -8.45 3.85 1.68
N ASN A 205 -7.35 3.86 2.44
CA ASN A 205 -7.34 4.44 3.79
C ASN A 205 -7.27 5.97 3.77
N ALA A 206 -6.88 6.60 2.66
CA ALA A 206 -6.95 8.05 2.48
C ALA A 206 -8.35 8.60 2.75
N PHE A 207 -9.39 7.85 2.37
CA PHE A 207 -10.78 8.27 2.56
C PHE A 207 -11.22 8.32 4.03
N TRP A 208 -10.57 7.53 4.90
CA TRP A 208 -10.85 7.56 6.34
C TRP A 208 -10.39 8.86 7.01
N THR A 209 -9.36 9.48 6.44
CA THR A 209 -8.81 10.75 6.89
C THR A 209 -9.28 11.93 6.04
N LEU A 210 -10.24 11.71 5.12
CA LEU A 210 -10.81 12.71 4.23
C LEU A 210 -9.74 13.38 3.35
N GLU A 211 -8.76 12.59 2.91
CA GLU A 211 -7.72 13.01 1.98
C GLU A 211 -8.00 12.49 0.57
N ASP A 212 -7.58 13.25 -0.44
CA ASP A 212 -7.53 12.76 -1.82
C ASP A 212 -6.38 11.73 -1.92
N PRO A 213 -6.60 10.50 -2.44
CA PRO A 213 -5.55 9.50 -2.59
C PRO A 213 -4.32 9.97 -3.35
N MET A 214 -4.48 10.91 -4.29
CA MET A 214 -3.34 11.50 -5.01
C MET A 214 -2.48 12.39 -4.10
N ASP A 215 -3.08 13.13 -3.16
CA ASP A 215 -2.32 13.91 -2.19
C ASP A 215 -1.57 13.00 -1.20
N VAL A 216 -2.17 11.87 -0.83
CA VAL A 216 -1.51 10.84 -0.01
C VAL A 216 -0.30 10.25 -0.76
N LEU A 217 -0.44 9.96 -2.07
CA LEU A 217 0.67 9.51 -2.91
C LEU A 217 1.79 10.57 -3.00
N GLU A 218 1.45 11.84 -3.17
CA GLU A 218 2.46 12.92 -3.20
C GLU A 218 3.25 13.02 -1.87
N THR A 219 2.57 12.79 -0.75
CA THR A 219 3.17 12.90 0.59
C THR A 219 4.02 11.67 0.94
N LEU A 220 3.47 10.47 0.72
CA LEU A 220 4.07 9.21 1.17
C LEU A 220 4.87 8.47 0.08
N GLY A 221 4.60 8.73 -1.21
CA GLY A 221 5.30 8.08 -2.31
C GLY A 221 6.83 8.15 -2.23
N PRO A 222 7.44 9.31 -1.92
CA PRO A 222 8.91 9.41 -1.79
C PRO A 222 9.51 8.51 -0.71
N VAL A 223 8.72 8.04 0.25
CA VAL A 223 9.16 7.17 1.36
C VAL A 223 8.47 5.81 1.35
N ALA A 224 7.72 5.49 0.27
CA ALA A 224 6.99 4.24 0.15
C ALA A 224 7.94 3.04 -0.04
N LEU A 225 7.72 1.99 0.74
CA LEU A 225 8.44 0.71 0.69
C LEU A 225 7.54 -0.44 0.25
N CYS A 226 6.25 -0.31 0.51
CA CYS A 226 5.21 -1.29 0.24
C CYS A 226 3.91 -0.56 -0.08
N SER A 227 2.89 -1.29 -0.50
CA SER A 227 1.56 -0.73 -0.69
C SER A 227 0.46 -1.74 -0.41
N SER A 228 -0.75 -1.23 -0.12
CA SER A 228 -2.01 -1.97 -0.02
C SER A 228 -3.10 -1.11 -0.66
N LEU A 229 -3.15 -1.08 -2.01
CA LEU A 229 -3.97 -0.11 -2.72
C LEU A 229 -5.41 -0.60 -2.87
N ARG A 230 -6.34 0.35 -2.71
CA ARG A 230 -7.78 0.14 -2.92
C ARG A 230 -8.36 1.28 -3.74
N ASP A 231 -9.42 0.97 -4.48
CA ASP A 231 -10.30 1.96 -5.09
C ASP A 231 -11.54 2.16 -4.23
N ALA A 232 -12.21 3.27 -4.40
CA ALA A 232 -13.45 3.56 -3.68
C ALA A 232 -14.40 4.45 -4.48
N MET A 233 -15.68 4.22 -4.29
CA MET A 233 -16.73 5.17 -4.62
C MET A 233 -17.03 6.01 -3.38
N VAL A 234 -17.05 7.33 -3.53
CA VAL A 234 -17.35 8.29 -2.46
C VAL A 234 -18.49 9.20 -2.95
N TRP A 235 -19.49 9.45 -2.11
CA TRP A 235 -20.61 10.31 -2.46
C TRP A 235 -21.05 11.17 -1.28
N GLU A 236 -21.72 12.29 -1.58
CA GLU A 236 -22.22 13.19 -0.55
C GLU A 236 -23.28 12.53 0.32
N ALA A 237 -23.24 12.84 1.60
CA ALA A 237 -24.25 12.52 2.61
C ALA A 237 -24.66 13.80 3.35
N PRO A 238 -25.82 13.83 4.04
CA PRO A 238 -26.33 15.05 4.67
C PRO A 238 -25.29 15.77 5.55
N ASP A 239 -24.59 15.04 6.40
CA ASP A 239 -23.60 15.58 7.34
C ASP A 239 -22.16 15.43 6.86
N GLY A 240 -21.92 14.99 5.63
CA GLY A 240 -20.56 14.76 5.15
C GLY A 240 -20.50 13.94 3.87
N ALA A 241 -19.87 12.79 3.91
CA ALA A 241 -19.77 11.88 2.78
C ALA A 241 -19.81 10.42 3.22
N THR A 242 -20.27 9.55 2.33
CA THR A 242 -20.18 8.11 2.46
C THR A 242 -19.19 7.57 1.46
N MET A 243 -18.35 6.63 1.86
CA MET A 243 -17.44 5.89 0.99
C MET A 243 -17.76 4.40 1.02
N GLN A 244 -17.47 3.73 -0.08
CA GLN A 244 -17.47 2.27 -0.18
C GLN A 244 -16.33 1.85 -1.08
N TRP A 245 -15.48 0.95 -0.59
CA TRP A 245 -14.42 0.39 -1.44
C TRP A 245 -15.00 -0.46 -2.56
N THR A 246 -14.29 -0.47 -3.70
CA THR A 246 -14.68 -1.15 -4.92
C THR A 246 -13.51 -1.95 -5.49
N ALA A 247 -13.77 -2.77 -6.49
CA ALA A 247 -12.69 -3.26 -7.33
C ALA A 247 -11.96 -2.09 -8.03
N ALA A 248 -10.70 -2.27 -8.37
CA ALA A 248 -9.92 -1.26 -9.10
C ALA A 248 -10.57 -0.94 -10.45
N GLY A 249 -10.74 0.34 -10.73
CA GLY A 249 -11.41 0.86 -11.92
C GLY A 249 -12.93 0.99 -11.81
N GLU A 250 -13.53 0.56 -10.69
CA GLU A 250 -14.97 0.69 -10.41
C GLU A 250 -15.27 1.86 -9.47
N GLY A 251 -14.24 2.51 -8.93
CA GLY A 251 -14.34 3.66 -8.03
C GLY A 251 -14.00 4.99 -8.71
N LEU A 252 -13.50 5.92 -7.91
CA LEU A 252 -13.16 7.29 -8.34
C LEU A 252 -11.66 7.54 -8.49
N LEU A 253 -10.81 6.57 -8.16
CA LEU A 253 -9.37 6.71 -8.29
C LEU A 253 -8.96 6.74 -9.77
N ASP A 254 -8.26 7.79 -10.17
CA ASP A 254 -7.66 7.84 -11.51
C ASP A 254 -6.39 6.97 -11.53
N TRP A 255 -6.56 5.70 -11.88
CA TRP A 255 -5.49 4.71 -11.93
C TRP A 255 -4.40 5.04 -12.95
N ARG A 256 -4.72 5.77 -14.05
CA ARG A 256 -3.70 6.19 -15.03
C ARG A 256 -2.82 7.27 -14.43
N ALA A 257 -3.42 8.33 -13.90
CA ALA A 257 -2.69 9.40 -13.23
C ALA A 257 -1.89 8.86 -12.02
N LEU A 258 -2.48 7.93 -11.24
CA LEU A 258 -1.80 7.29 -10.13
C LEU A 258 -0.58 6.50 -10.61
N ALA A 259 -0.71 5.66 -11.64
CA ALA A 259 0.38 4.85 -12.14
C ALA A 259 1.53 5.70 -12.71
N ASP A 260 1.22 6.80 -13.40
CA ASP A 260 2.23 7.72 -13.92
C ASP A 260 2.98 8.41 -12.77
N ARG A 261 2.22 8.86 -11.75
CA ARG A 261 2.82 9.48 -10.57
C ARG A 261 3.63 8.49 -9.73
N TRP A 262 3.13 7.23 -9.63
CA TRP A 262 3.83 6.12 -8.96
C TRP A 262 5.20 5.86 -9.58
N ARG A 263 5.26 5.78 -10.91
CA ARG A 263 6.53 5.61 -11.64
C ARG A 263 7.52 6.73 -11.36
N ALA A 264 7.04 7.94 -11.13
CA ALA A 264 7.89 9.09 -10.83
C ALA A 264 8.38 9.11 -9.37
N LEU A 265 7.51 8.76 -8.40
CA LEU A 265 7.78 8.92 -6.98
C LEU A 265 8.39 7.68 -6.33
N CYS A 266 7.90 6.49 -6.70
CA CYS A 266 8.27 5.23 -6.05
C CYS A 266 8.37 4.04 -7.05
N PRO A 267 9.16 4.15 -8.13
CA PRO A 267 9.18 3.17 -9.23
C PRO A 267 9.58 1.75 -8.83
N ARG A 268 10.22 1.58 -7.66
CA ARG A 268 10.65 0.27 -7.14
C ARG A 268 9.66 -0.34 -6.16
N THR A 269 8.66 0.41 -5.72
CA THR A 269 7.63 -0.07 -4.82
C THR A 269 6.54 -0.77 -5.63
N PRO A 270 6.18 -2.03 -5.32
CA PRO A 270 5.13 -2.71 -6.06
C PRO A 270 3.76 -2.08 -5.80
N VAL A 271 2.88 -2.18 -6.77
CA VAL A 271 1.43 -1.94 -6.61
C VAL A 271 0.82 -3.25 -6.13
N ILE A 272 0.39 -3.28 -4.88
CA ILE A 272 -0.25 -4.45 -4.25
C ILE A 272 -1.71 -4.11 -3.98
N ILE A 273 -2.62 -4.96 -4.42
CA ILE A 273 -4.06 -4.73 -4.34
C ILE A 273 -4.65 -5.43 -3.13
N GLU A 274 -5.38 -4.66 -2.33
CA GLU A 274 -6.14 -5.13 -1.18
C GLU A 274 -7.62 -4.78 -1.35
N THR A 275 -8.39 -5.64 -2.01
CA THR A 275 -9.84 -5.43 -2.12
C THR A 275 -10.55 -5.79 -0.82
N ILE A 276 -11.38 -4.88 -0.28
CA ILE A 276 -12.20 -5.09 0.92
C ILE A 276 -13.57 -4.47 0.66
N SER A 277 -14.21 -4.81 -0.43
CA SER A 277 -15.41 -4.10 -0.85
C SER A 277 -16.66 -4.48 -0.06
N GLY A 278 -17.70 -3.70 -0.22
CA GLY A 278 -19.07 -4.05 0.15
C GLY A 278 -19.63 -3.39 1.41
N ASN A 279 -18.85 -2.68 2.23
CA ASN A 279 -19.36 -2.03 3.43
C ASN A 279 -19.26 -0.51 3.32
N PRO A 280 -20.37 0.21 3.10
CA PRO A 280 -20.36 1.67 3.09
C PRO A 280 -20.05 2.21 4.49
N ARG A 281 -19.30 3.31 4.54
CA ARG A 281 -18.95 4.02 5.76
C ARG A 281 -19.17 5.51 5.59
N THR A 282 -19.94 6.11 6.51
CA THR A 282 -20.26 7.52 6.50
C THR A 282 -19.39 8.29 7.49
N PHE A 283 -18.87 9.43 7.06
CA PHE A 283 -18.09 10.37 7.85
C PHE A 283 -18.88 11.68 7.95
N ALA A 284 -19.33 12.01 9.16
CA ALA A 284 -20.13 13.22 9.43
C ALA A 284 -19.22 14.45 9.65
N TYR A 285 -18.25 14.68 8.78
CA TYR A 285 -17.20 15.70 8.95
C TYR A 285 -17.68 17.15 8.88
N ARG A 286 -18.91 17.39 8.45
CA ARG A 286 -19.55 18.72 8.53
C ARG A 286 -19.97 19.05 9.96
N GLN A 287 -20.12 18.05 10.84
CA GLN A 287 -20.40 18.25 12.25
C GLN A 287 -19.13 18.62 13.01
N PRO A 288 -19.15 19.66 13.88
CA PRO A 288 -17.97 20.05 14.67
C PRO A 288 -17.40 18.91 15.51
N SER A 289 -18.25 18.05 16.10
CA SER A 289 -17.87 16.91 16.94
C SER A 289 -16.98 15.87 16.22
N PHE A 290 -17.07 15.77 14.91
CA PHE A 290 -16.18 14.89 14.14
C PHE A 290 -14.71 15.24 14.34
N TRP A 291 -14.40 16.54 14.50
CA TRP A 291 -13.05 17.08 14.56
C TRP A 291 -12.46 17.20 15.97
N GLU A 292 -13.23 16.89 17.02
CA GLU A 292 -12.79 17.07 18.42
C GLU A 292 -11.49 16.34 18.77
N HIS A 293 -11.17 15.26 18.04
CA HIS A 293 -9.99 14.44 18.26
C HIS A 293 -8.92 14.60 17.18
N TYR A 294 -9.01 15.65 16.38
CA TYR A 294 -8.06 15.96 15.30
C TYR A 294 -7.36 17.29 15.60
N ASP A 295 -6.05 17.32 15.51
CA ASP A 295 -5.27 18.55 15.71
C ASP A 295 -5.61 19.63 14.68
N ARG A 296 -5.87 19.21 13.46
CA ARG A 296 -6.30 20.06 12.34
C ARG A 296 -7.08 19.27 11.29
N ARG A 297 -7.84 19.99 10.50
CA ARG A 297 -8.47 19.43 9.30
C ARG A 297 -7.45 19.29 8.17
N PRO A 298 -7.66 18.37 7.19
CA PRO A 298 -6.86 18.34 5.98
C PRO A 298 -6.85 19.71 5.28
N GLU A 299 -5.68 20.20 4.93
CA GLU A 299 -5.55 21.49 4.20
C GLU A 299 -6.25 21.46 2.86
N LYS A 300 -6.27 20.28 2.22
CA LYS A 300 -6.87 20.04 0.90
C LYS A 300 -8.21 19.31 0.99
N LEU A 301 -8.97 19.46 2.07
CA LEU A 301 -10.29 18.81 2.25
C LEU A 301 -11.22 19.03 1.03
N ALA A 302 -11.14 20.20 0.40
CA ALA A 302 -11.92 20.51 -0.80
C ALA A 302 -11.70 19.54 -1.97
N ARG A 303 -10.52 18.86 -2.05
CA ARG A 303 -10.25 17.84 -3.07
C ARG A 303 -11.03 16.57 -2.79
N PHE A 304 -11.05 16.12 -1.52
CA PHE A 304 -11.92 15.01 -1.10
C PHE A 304 -13.41 15.34 -1.37
N GLU A 305 -13.86 16.55 -1.06
CA GLU A 305 -15.22 16.98 -1.33
C GLU A 305 -15.54 16.98 -2.83
N ALA A 306 -14.58 17.35 -3.67
CA ALA A 306 -14.73 17.27 -5.12
C ALA A 306 -14.88 15.82 -5.62
N LEU A 307 -14.21 14.86 -4.98
CA LEU A 307 -14.44 13.43 -5.24
C LEU A 307 -15.87 13.03 -4.84
N ALA A 308 -16.31 13.41 -3.64
CA ALA A 308 -17.65 13.08 -3.15
C ALA A 308 -18.78 13.64 -4.04
N LYS A 309 -18.59 14.82 -4.62
CA LYS A 309 -19.57 15.43 -5.56
C LYS A 309 -19.67 14.67 -6.89
N ARG A 310 -18.63 13.94 -7.31
CA ARG A 310 -18.62 13.17 -8.56
C ARG A 310 -19.18 11.77 -8.39
N GLY A 311 -19.19 11.26 -7.17
CA GLY A 311 -19.62 9.91 -6.89
C GLY A 311 -21.12 9.76 -6.70
N LYS A 312 -21.54 8.52 -6.56
CA LYS A 312 -22.94 8.15 -6.38
C LYS A 312 -23.04 6.93 -5.46
N PRO A 313 -24.17 6.75 -4.76
CA PRO A 313 -24.43 5.53 -4.02
C PRO A 313 -24.32 4.27 -4.90
N ILE A 314 -23.66 3.25 -4.39
CA ILE A 314 -23.54 1.94 -5.03
C ILE A 314 -24.04 0.85 -4.09
N PRO A 315 -24.57 -0.28 -4.63
CA PRO A 315 -25.02 -1.39 -3.82
C PRO A 315 -23.88 -1.98 -2.98
N ALA A 316 -24.15 -2.22 -1.70
CA ALA A 316 -23.25 -2.97 -0.83
C ALA A 316 -23.43 -4.47 -1.05
N PHE A 317 -22.33 -5.22 -1.09
CA PHE A 317 -22.42 -6.68 -1.05
C PHE A 317 -22.95 -7.13 0.31
N LYS A 318 -23.92 -8.02 0.28
CA LYS A 318 -24.48 -8.67 1.48
C LYS A 318 -24.44 -10.18 1.26
N ALA A 319 -23.65 -10.87 2.06
CA ALA A 319 -23.67 -12.31 2.04
C ALA A 319 -25.04 -12.85 2.47
N PRO A 320 -25.56 -13.93 1.85
CA PRO A 320 -26.75 -14.63 2.34
C PRO A 320 -26.57 -15.08 3.79
N ALA A 321 -27.67 -15.22 4.50
CA ALA A 321 -27.65 -15.85 5.83
C ALA A 321 -27.37 -17.36 5.72
N GLY A 322 -26.78 -17.93 6.79
CA GLY A 322 -26.56 -19.38 6.88
C GLY A 322 -25.32 -19.90 6.15
N PRO A 323 -25.26 -21.20 5.85
CA PRO A 323 -24.05 -21.86 5.34
C PRO A 323 -23.56 -21.36 3.99
N GLU A 324 -24.45 -20.86 3.14
CA GLU A 324 -24.11 -20.31 1.82
C GLU A 324 -23.36 -18.95 1.89
N GLY A 325 -23.50 -18.24 3.01
CA GLY A 325 -22.91 -16.91 3.16
C GLY A 325 -21.38 -16.91 3.08
N ARG A 326 -20.74 -17.95 3.63
CA ARG A 326 -19.28 -18.09 3.53
C ARG A 326 -18.82 -18.27 2.08
N ALA A 327 -19.47 -19.18 1.36
CA ALA A 327 -19.14 -19.44 -0.05
C ALA A 327 -19.39 -18.20 -0.92
N ALA A 328 -20.50 -17.50 -0.70
CA ALA A 328 -20.81 -16.24 -1.38
C ALA A 328 -19.74 -15.17 -1.11
N THR A 329 -19.28 -15.02 0.15
CA THR A 329 -18.22 -14.09 0.52
C THR A 329 -16.90 -14.46 -0.15
N GLN A 330 -16.53 -15.73 -0.17
CA GLN A 330 -15.32 -16.23 -0.82
C GLN A 330 -15.35 -15.94 -2.33
N ASN A 331 -16.46 -16.23 -2.99
CA ASN A 331 -16.63 -15.97 -4.42
C ASN A 331 -16.57 -14.47 -4.74
N PHE A 332 -17.23 -13.65 -3.92
CA PHE A 332 -17.21 -12.20 -4.05
C PHE A 332 -15.79 -11.65 -3.94
N GLN A 333 -15.04 -12.01 -2.89
CA GLN A 333 -13.67 -11.55 -2.68
C GLN A 333 -12.74 -11.94 -3.83
N ARG A 334 -12.82 -13.21 -4.30
CA ARG A 334 -12.03 -13.63 -5.46
C ARG A 334 -12.38 -12.84 -6.72
N ALA A 335 -13.67 -12.74 -7.04
CA ALA A 335 -14.12 -12.06 -8.25
C ALA A 335 -13.70 -10.59 -8.28
N GLU A 336 -13.76 -9.89 -7.15
CA GLU A 336 -13.29 -8.49 -7.07
C GLU A 336 -11.80 -8.35 -7.28
N LEU A 337 -11.01 -9.20 -6.60
CA LEU A 337 -9.56 -9.19 -6.73
C LEU A 337 -9.14 -9.54 -8.16
N GLU A 338 -9.71 -10.57 -8.75
CA GLU A 338 -9.40 -11.02 -10.11
C GLU A 338 -9.74 -9.94 -11.15
N ARG A 339 -10.89 -9.26 -11.02
CA ARG A 339 -11.26 -8.12 -11.88
C ARG A 339 -10.28 -6.96 -11.71
N SER A 340 -9.90 -6.66 -10.47
CA SER A 340 -8.94 -5.60 -10.16
C SER A 340 -7.57 -5.86 -10.82
N LEU A 341 -7.03 -7.06 -10.66
CA LEU A 341 -5.74 -7.46 -11.25
C LEU A 341 -5.81 -7.44 -12.78
N ALA A 342 -6.91 -7.94 -13.37
CA ALA A 342 -7.12 -7.91 -14.82
C ALA A 342 -7.14 -6.46 -15.35
N TYR A 343 -7.93 -5.57 -14.73
CA TYR A 343 -8.00 -4.15 -15.11
C TYR A 343 -6.63 -3.47 -15.04
N LEU A 344 -5.92 -3.64 -13.93
CA LEU A 344 -4.62 -3.00 -13.73
C LEU A 344 -3.57 -3.50 -14.72
N ARG A 345 -3.62 -4.76 -15.10
CA ARG A 345 -2.72 -5.33 -16.09
C ARG A 345 -3.07 -4.89 -17.50
N THR A 346 -4.32 -5.06 -17.91
CA THR A 346 -4.72 -4.88 -19.32
C THR A 346 -5.00 -3.43 -19.68
N THR A 347 -5.47 -2.62 -18.74
CA THR A 347 -5.89 -1.22 -18.99
C THR A 347 -4.85 -0.21 -18.52
N ILE A 348 -4.17 -0.48 -17.41
CA ILE A 348 -3.19 0.43 -16.82
C ILE A 348 -1.75 0.06 -17.19
N GLY A 349 -1.49 -1.21 -17.53
CA GLY A 349 -0.17 -1.67 -17.92
C GLY A 349 0.78 -1.87 -16.74
N LEU A 350 0.25 -2.40 -15.62
CA LEU A 350 1.04 -2.81 -14.46
C LEU A 350 1.34 -4.31 -14.51
N GLY A 351 2.42 -4.72 -13.83
CA GLY A 351 2.86 -6.11 -13.78
C GLY A 351 3.87 -6.47 -14.85
N GLY A 352 4.86 -7.28 -14.48
CA GLY A 352 5.94 -7.77 -15.36
C GLY A 352 5.66 -9.14 -15.98
N ARG A 353 4.62 -9.85 -15.52
CA ARG A 353 4.30 -11.21 -15.98
C ARG A 353 3.17 -11.18 -17.02
N ALA A 354 3.46 -11.71 -18.20
CA ALA A 354 2.51 -11.85 -19.30
C ALA A 354 1.54 -13.05 -19.08
#